data_b4903d942462ebfa2682b731ded818a2
#
_entry.id   b4903d942462ebfa2682b731ded818a2
#
_cell.length_a   1.000
_cell.length_b   1.000
_cell.length_c   1.000
_cell.angle_alpha   90.00
_cell.angle_beta   90.00
_cell.angle_gamma   90.00
#
_symmetry.space_group_name_H-M   'P 1'
#
loop_
_entity.id
_entity.type
_entity.pdbx_description
1 polymer ?
#
loop_
_entity_poly.entity_id
_entity_poly.type
_entity_poly.pdbx_seq_one_letter_code
_entity_poly.pdbx_strand_id
1 'polypeptide(L)'
;MANAIMIATCSGGSFFDRDYYVDVHLPLALECWRQYGLESASAFFPRDADTSDVSIGIYKFRDENAIHAALASHETETVMADVPRFTDADVSRILGFHA
;
A
#
# COMPACT_ATOMS: atom_id res chain seq x y z
N MET A 1 22.62 1.54 2.74
CA MET A 1 21.58 2.38 3.35
C MET A 1 20.28 1.59 3.47
N ALA A 2 19.54 1.84 4.56
CA ALA A 2 18.28 1.14 4.77
C ALA A 2 17.21 1.64 3.82
N ASN A 3 16.46 0.71 3.25
CA ASN A 3 15.28 1.06 2.46
C ASN A 3 14.20 1.66 3.36
N ALA A 4 13.43 2.56 2.83
CA ALA A 4 12.26 3.10 3.50
C ALA A 4 11.04 2.27 3.15
N ILE A 5 10.21 1.99 4.14
CA ILE A 5 9.02 1.14 4.00
C ILE A 5 7.80 1.96 4.36
N MET A 6 6.78 1.88 3.51
CA MET A 6 5.44 2.34 3.85
C MET A 6 4.57 1.12 4.05
N ILE A 7 3.94 1.03 5.21
CA ILE A 7 2.97 -0.01 5.51
C ILE A 7 1.59 0.61 5.46
N ALA A 8 0.73 0.09 4.59
CA ALA A 8 -0.65 0.53 4.46
C ALA A 8 -1.56 -0.56 5.02
N THR A 9 -2.30 -0.25 6.08
CA THR A 9 -3.24 -1.20 6.68
C THR A 9 -4.67 -0.83 6.31
N CYS A 10 -5.47 -1.84 6.01
CA CYS A 10 -6.90 -1.69 5.80
C CYS A 10 -7.62 -2.37 6.98
N SER A 11 -8.50 -1.63 7.65
CA SER A 11 -9.18 -2.10 8.85
C SER A 11 -10.69 -1.94 8.74
N GLY A 12 -11.44 -2.91 9.24
CA GLY A 12 -12.90 -2.86 9.22
C GLY A 12 -13.47 -3.06 7.83
N GLY A 13 -14.57 -2.32 7.56
CA GLY A 13 -15.25 -2.41 6.28
C GLY A 13 -16.17 -3.62 6.17
N SER A 14 -16.86 -3.72 5.03
CA SER A 14 -17.83 -4.80 4.76
C SER A 14 -17.33 -5.78 3.70
N PHE A 15 -16.30 -5.41 2.92
CA PHE A 15 -15.75 -6.32 1.91
C PHE A 15 -14.28 -6.00 1.66
N PHE A 16 -13.57 -7.00 1.15
CA PHE A 16 -12.19 -6.84 0.67
C PHE A 16 -11.94 -7.87 -0.44
N ASP A 17 -11.68 -7.38 -1.65
CA ASP A 17 -11.36 -8.22 -2.80
C ASP A 17 -9.85 -8.44 -2.86
N ARG A 18 -9.40 -9.56 -2.30
CA ARG A 18 -7.96 -9.89 -2.22
C ARG A 18 -7.33 -10.07 -3.58
N ASP A 19 -8.03 -10.72 -4.50
CA ASP A 19 -7.50 -10.99 -5.84
C ASP A 19 -7.30 -9.69 -6.60
N TYR A 20 -8.27 -8.78 -6.55
CA TYR A 20 -8.13 -7.47 -7.17
C TYR A 20 -6.96 -6.70 -6.56
N TYR A 21 -6.84 -6.73 -5.24
CA TYR A 21 -5.77 -6.01 -4.55
C TYR A 21 -4.39 -6.46 -5.02
N VAL A 22 -4.17 -7.78 -5.09
CA VAL A 22 -2.89 -8.34 -5.48
C VAL A 22 -2.64 -8.24 -6.98
N ASP A 23 -3.67 -8.50 -7.80
CA ASP A 23 -3.51 -8.64 -9.24
C ASP A 23 -3.62 -7.30 -9.98
N VAL A 24 -4.30 -6.32 -9.41
CA VAL A 24 -4.57 -5.03 -10.08
C VAL A 24 -4.01 -3.85 -9.27
N HIS A 25 -4.38 -3.74 -8.00
CA HIS A 25 -4.03 -2.55 -7.20
C HIS A 25 -2.53 -2.43 -6.92
N LEU A 26 -1.89 -3.51 -6.47
CA LEU A 26 -0.44 -3.47 -6.20
C LEU A 26 0.37 -3.21 -7.47
N PRO A 27 0.08 -3.85 -8.62
CA PRO A 27 0.74 -3.49 -9.86
C PRO A 27 0.50 -2.05 -10.29
N LEU A 28 -0.70 -1.51 -10.07
CA LEU A 28 -1.00 -0.11 -10.35
C LEU A 28 -0.14 0.82 -9.50
N ALA A 29 -0.04 0.55 -8.20
CA ALA A 29 0.79 1.35 -7.30
C ALA A 29 2.27 1.30 -7.74
N LEU A 30 2.75 0.11 -8.10
CA LEU A 30 4.13 -0.04 -8.57
C LEU A 30 4.38 0.76 -9.84
N GLU A 31 3.46 0.71 -10.80
CA GLU A 31 3.57 1.48 -12.03
C GLU A 31 3.55 2.99 -11.78
N CYS A 32 2.63 3.45 -10.92
CA CYS A 32 2.50 4.88 -10.62
C CYS A 32 3.68 5.43 -9.84
N TRP A 33 4.22 4.66 -8.90
CA TRP A 33 5.23 5.16 -7.98
C TRP A 33 6.66 4.74 -8.28
N ARG A 34 6.88 3.87 -9.27
CA ARG A 34 8.22 3.41 -9.64
C ARG A 34 9.13 4.57 -9.99
N GLN A 35 8.62 5.56 -10.71
CA GLN A 35 9.40 6.74 -11.10
C GLN A 35 9.91 7.54 -9.90
N TYR A 36 9.25 7.40 -8.75
CA TYR A 36 9.65 8.10 -7.51
C TYR A 36 10.52 7.23 -6.61
N GLY A 37 10.75 5.98 -6.97
CA GLY A 37 11.63 5.11 -6.23
C GLY A 37 10.98 3.90 -5.54
N LEU A 38 9.70 3.60 -5.84
CA LEU A 38 9.10 2.37 -5.34
C LEU A 38 9.76 1.17 -6.02
N GLU A 39 10.27 0.25 -5.22
CA GLU A 39 11.01 -0.92 -5.70
C GLU A 39 10.16 -2.18 -5.69
N SER A 40 9.29 -2.33 -4.69
CA SER A 40 8.43 -3.50 -4.60
C SER A 40 7.17 -3.17 -3.81
N ALA A 41 6.11 -3.91 -4.09
CA ALA A 41 4.84 -3.84 -3.38
C ALA A 41 4.34 -5.26 -3.15
N SER A 42 3.96 -5.57 -1.91
CA SER A 42 3.46 -6.88 -1.54
C SER A 42 2.36 -6.75 -0.51
N ALA A 43 1.65 -7.84 -0.27
CA ALA A 43 0.54 -7.86 0.66
C ALA A 43 0.69 -8.98 1.66
N PHE A 44 0.22 -8.73 2.87
CA PHE A 44 0.06 -9.72 3.93
C PHE A 44 -1.40 -9.69 4.38
N PHE A 45 -2.03 -10.85 4.39
CA PHE A 45 -3.42 -10.97 4.85
C PHE A 45 -3.43 -11.70 6.19
N PRO A 46 -3.81 -11.02 7.29
CA PRO A 46 -3.90 -11.69 8.59
C PRO A 46 -4.85 -12.87 8.54
N ARG A 47 -4.45 -13.97 9.17
CA ARG A 47 -5.26 -15.19 9.21
C ARG A 47 -6.34 -15.13 10.29
N ASP A 48 -6.01 -14.48 11.40
CA ASP A 48 -6.86 -14.55 12.59
C ASP A 48 -7.98 -13.51 12.56
N ALA A 49 -9.18 -13.95 12.90
CA ALA A 49 -10.37 -13.13 12.83
C ALA A 49 -10.50 -12.12 13.98
N ASP A 50 -9.65 -12.21 15.00
CA ASP A 50 -9.67 -11.31 16.15
C ASP A 50 -8.85 -10.02 15.94
N THR A 51 -8.23 -9.85 14.77
CA THR A 51 -7.66 -8.58 14.40
C THR A 51 -8.63 -7.80 13.51
N SER A 52 -8.67 -6.47 13.67
CA SER A 52 -9.48 -5.61 12.81
C SER A 52 -8.83 -5.36 11.45
N ASP A 53 -7.54 -5.64 11.30
CA ASP A 53 -6.82 -5.46 10.04
C ASP A 53 -7.17 -6.58 9.06
N VAL A 54 -7.68 -6.21 7.89
CA VAL A 54 -8.04 -7.18 6.84
C VAL A 54 -6.94 -7.35 5.80
N SER A 55 -6.05 -6.35 5.68
CA SER A 55 -4.87 -6.45 4.83
C SER A 55 -3.76 -5.54 5.32
N ILE A 56 -2.53 -5.93 5.01
CA ILE A 56 -1.34 -5.14 5.27
C ILE A 56 -0.55 -5.07 3.97
N GLY A 57 -0.44 -3.88 3.38
CA GLY A 57 0.38 -3.63 2.19
C GLY A 57 1.77 -3.19 2.60
N ILE A 58 2.78 -3.72 1.94
CA ILE A 58 4.18 -3.44 2.22
C ILE A 58 4.80 -2.85 0.97
N TYR A 59 5.15 -1.55 1.02
CA TYR A 59 5.68 -0.81 -0.11
C TYR A 59 7.11 -0.41 0.21
N LYS A 60 8.07 -1.00 -0.51
CA LYS A 60 9.49 -0.77 -0.28
C LYS A 60 10.00 0.27 -1.27
N PHE A 61 10.50 1.39 -0.73
CA PHE A 61 11.03 2.49 -1.51
C PHE A 61 12.56 2.55 -1.35
N ARG A 62 13.22 3.18 -2.32
CA ARG A 62 14.66 3.37 -2.31
C ARG A 62 15.14 4.09 -1.05
N ASP A 63 14.41 5.14 -0.63
CA ASP A 63 14.75 5.94 0.55
C ASP A 63 13.50 6.73 1.00
N GLU A 64 13.65 7.49 2.10
CA GLU A 64 12.56 8.28 2.66
C GLU A 64 12.10 9.38 1.71
N ASN A 65 13.05 10.04 1.02
CA ASN A 65 12.71 11.09 0.06
C ASN A 65 11.84 10.54 -1.07
N ALA A 66 12.07 9.30 -1.48
CA ALA A 66 11.25 8.64 -2.49
C ALA A 66 9.79 8.49 -2.04
N ILE A 67 9.56 8.12 -0.77
CA ILE A 67 8.20 8.04 -0.22
C ILE A 67 7.52 9.40 -0.28
N HIS A 68 8.20 10.44 0.19
CA HIS A 68 7.62 11.79 0.22
C HIS A 68 7.30 12.29 -1.20
N ALA A 69 8.20 12.05 -2.16
CA ALA A 69 7.97 12.43 -3.55
C ALA A 69 6.76 11.70 -4.14
N ALA A 70 6.66 10.39 -3.88
CA ALA A 70 5.53 9.58 -4.36
C ALA A 70 4.22 10.06 -3.79
N LEU A 71 4.14 10.27 -2.47
CA LEU A 71 2.91 10.68 -1.82
C LEU A 71 2.47 12.11 -2.19
N ALA A 72 3.42 12.97 -2.56
CA ALA A 72 3.12 14.33 -3.02
C ALA A 72 2.74 14.38 -4.50
N SER A 73 2.86 13.29 -5.24
CA SER A 73 2.64 13.26 -6.68
C SER A 73 1.17 13.13 -7.05
N HIS A 74 0.85 13.50 -8.31
CA HIS A 74 -0.50 13.30 -8.86
C HIS A 74 -0.87 11.83 -8.97
N GLU A 75 0.11 10.95 -9.13
CA GLU A 75 -0.09 9.52 -9.25
C GLU A 75 -0.71 8.91 -8.00
N THR A 76 -0.50 9.53 -6.84
CA THR A 76 -1.16 9.10 -5.60
C THR A 76 -2.68 9.22 -5.70
N GLU A 77 -3.20 10.24 -6.40
CA GLU A 77 -4.64 10.36 -6.62
C GLU A 77 -5.19 9.14 -7.36
N THR A 78 -4.47 8.66 -8.39
CA THR A 78 -4.86 7.47 -9.15
C THR A 78 -4.86 6.23 -8.27
N VAL A 79 -3.81 6.05 -7.46
CA VAL A 79 -3.71 4.90 -6.56
C VAL A 79 -4.84 4.91 -5.53
N MET A 80 -5.11 6.06 -4.91
CA MET A 80 -6.16 6.18 -3.90
C MET A 80 -7.56 6.06 -4.49
N ALA A 81 -7.77 6.55 -5.71
CA ALA A 81 -9.06 6.42 -6.39
C ALA A 81 -9.43 4.96 -6.70
N ASP A 82 -8.43 4.08 -6.75
CA ASP A 82 -8.65 2.66 -7.01
C ASP A 82 -9.09 1.88 -5.75
N VAL A 83 -8.87 2.44 -4.56
CA VAL A 83 -9.17 1.76 -3.29
C VAL A 83 -10.63 1.30 -3.18
N PRO A 84 -11.64 2.12 -3.52
CA PRO A 84 -13.04 1.67 -3.43
C PRO A 84 -13.39 0.47 -4.30
N ARG A 85 -12.56 0.14 -5.27
CA ARG A 85 -12.79 -1.02 -6.14
C ARG A 85 -12.53 -2.34 -5.44
N PHE A 86 -11.71 -2.34 -4.39
CA PHE A 86 -11.42 -3.59 -3.67
C PHE A 86 -11.86 -3.57 -2.20
N THR A 87 -12.16 -2.39 -1.63
CA THR A 87 -12.60 -2.36 -0.23
C THR A 87 -13.29 -1.06 0.13
N ASP A 88 -14.12 -1.11 1.17
CA ASP A 88 -14.67 0.06 1.86
C ASP A 88 -14.03 0.25 3.25
N ALA A 89 -12.95 -0.48 3.53
CA ALA A 89 -12.24 -0.38 4.81
C ALA A 89 -11.52 0.94 4.97
N ASP A 90 -11.19 1.28 6.21
CA ASP A 90 -10.34 2.44 6.52
C ASP A 90 -8.89 2.11 6.22
N VAL A 91 -8.19 3.05 5.59
CA VAL A 91 -6.79 2.90 5.21
C VAL A 91 -5.92 3.78 6.09
N SER A 92 -4.89 3.19 6.69
CA SER A 92 -3.89 3.90 7.50
C SER A 92 -2.49 3.60 6.97
N ARG A 93 -1.57 4.53 7.15
CA ARG A 93 -0.18 4.38 6.71
C ARG A 93 0.77 4.58 7.86
N ILE A 94 1.84 3.78 7.87
CA ILE A 94 2.96 3.91 8.80
C ILE A 94 4.23 3.92 7.96
N LEU A 95 5.11 4.90 8.20
CA LEU A 95 6.38 5.00 7.51
C LEU A 95 7.50 4.58 8.45
N GLY A 96 8.47 3.85 7.92
CA GLY A 96 9.61 3.39 8.71
C GLY A 96 10.73 2.90 7.83
N PHE A 97 11.68 2.21 8.44
CA PHE A 97 12.86 1.72 7.75
C PHE A 97 12.99 0.22 7.93
N HIS A 98 13.48 -0.43 6.89
CA HIS A 98 13.84 -1.84 6.96
C HIS A 98 15.14 -1.98 7.75
N ALA A 99 15.09 -2.76 8.81
CA ALA A 99 16.24 -2.98 9.67
C ALA A 99 17.26 -3.93 9.04
#